data_367a80fed3afabffa6bff098a7f48cd5
#
_entry.id   367a80fed3afabffa6bff098a7f48cd5
#
_cell.length_a   1.000
_cell.length_b   1.000
_cell.length_c   1.000
_cell.angle_alpha   90.00
_cell.angle_beta   90.00
_cell.angle_gamma   90.00
#
_symmetry.space_group_name_H-M   'P 1'
#
loop_
_entity.id
_entity.type
_entity.pdbx_description
1 polymer ?
#
loop_
_entity_poly.entity_id
_entity_poly.type
_entity_poly.pdbx_seq_one_letter_code
_entity_poly.pdbx_strand_id
1 'polypeptide(L)'
;LDVRNFIKTDANYRDAGVDWELTQKNISKNIAPKILNITQGFLGSDENNFTTTLGREGSDYTAAIFAYCLNAESVTIWKDVPGVMNADPRYFENASLLNQISYREAIELAFYGASVIHPKTLQPLQKKEIPLYVKSFINPLLKGTSVSKGVDLEPHLPCFIVKRNQLLISLSSIDFSFIMEENISEIFGLFHAHKIKVNLIQNSAISFSVCVEDKFGQFNELNAILSKKFKVDFEENVTLYTIRHFDESAATTVEKDKTVLLKQISRETMQIVTKE
;
A
#
# COMPACT_ATOMS: atom_id res chain seq x y z
N LEU A 1 12.84 -25.87 -9.69
CA LEU A 1 11.99 -25.50 -10.81
C LEU A 1 12.36 -24.09 -11.28
N ASP A 2 12.25 -23.82 -12.58
CA ASP A 2 12.39 -22.44 -13.09
C ASP A 2 11.00 -21.79 -13.16
N VAL A 3 10.75 -20.77 -12.34
CA VAL A 3 9.46 -20.08 -12.20
C VAL A 3 8.94 -19.51 -13.53
N ARG A 4 9.83 -19.14 -14.45
CA ARG A 4 9.48 -18.57 -15.77
C ARG A 4 8.71 -19.55 -16.66
N ASN A 5 8.86 -20.85 -16.41
CA ASN A 5 8.07 -21.89 -17.10
C ASN A 5 6.63 -21.95 -16.60
N PHE A 6 6.35 -21.41 -15.41
CA PHE A 6 5.07 -21.50 -14.74
C PHE A 6 4.30 -20.17 -14.79
N ILE A 7 4.93 -19.07 -14.36
CA ILE A 7 4.29 -17.75 -14.31
C ILE A 7 4.46 -17.05 -15.65
N LYS A 8 3.35 -16.91 -16.37
CA LYS A 8 3.27 -16.20 -17.64
C LYS A 8 2.68 -14.81 -17.41
N THR A 9 3.22 -13.83 -18.15
CA THR A 9 2.91 -12.41 -17.95
C THR A 9 2.79 -11.69 -19.28
N ASP A 10 2.29 -10.45 -19.22
CA ASP A 10 2.44 -9.48 -20.29
C ASP A 10 3.91 -9.03 -20.48
N ALA A 11 4.13 -8.16 -21.46
CA ALA A 11 5.46 -7.62 -21.79
C ALA A 11 5.84 -6.35 -21.00
N ASN A 12 5.19 -6.06 -19.88
CA ASN A 12 5.62 -5.00 -18.97
C ASN A 12 6.73 -5.50 -18.03
N TYR A 13 7.96 -5.43 -18.49
CA TYR A 13 9.11 -6.12 -17.90
C TYR A 13 9.41 -5.81 -16.42
N ARG A 14 8.97 -4.67 -15.88
CA ARG A 14 9.30 -4.25 -14.50
C ARG A 14 8.17 -4.40 -13.49
N ASP A 15 6.93 -4.50 -13.96
CA ASP A 15 5.72 -4.67 -13.15
C ASP A 15 4.68 -5.44 -13.97
N ALA A 16 5.05 -6.64 -14.36
CA ALA A 16 4.31 -7.45 -15.32
C ALA A 16 2.99 -7.96 -14.74
N GLY A 17 1.93 -7.85 -15.53
CA GLY A 17 0.63 -8.41 -15.25
C GLY A 17 0.63 -9.92 -15.50
N VAL A 18 0.08 -10.68 -14.56
CA VAL A 18 0.03 -12.15 -14.65
C VAL A 18 -1.10 -12.58 -15.58
N ASP A 19 -0.77 -13.42 -16.57
CA ASP A 19 -1.75 -14.22 -17.30
C ASP A 19 -2.20 -15.38 -16.40
N TRP A 20 -3.33 -15.20 -15.74
CA TRP A 20 -3.85 -16.14 -14.75
C TRP A 20 -4.27 -17.47 -15.34
N GLU A 21 -4.84 -17.47 -16.56
CA GLU A 21 -5.31 -18.69 -17.21
C GLU A 21 -4.15 -19.60 -17.57
N LEU A 22 -3.16 -19.04 -18.27
CA LEU A 22 -1.99 -19.81 -18.69
C LEU A 22 -1.12 -20.22 -17.51
N THR A 23 -0.93 -19.32 -16.51
CA THR A 23 -0.19 -19.60 -15.28
C THR A 23 -0.84 -20.73 -14.49
N GLN A 24 -2.15 -20.69 -14.28
CA GLN A 24 -2.88 -21.75 -13.57
C GLN A 24 -2.75 -23.09 -14.28
N LYS A 25 -2.91 -23.12 -15.62
CA LYS A 25 -2.74 -24.33 -16.43
C LYS A 25 -1.34 -24.93 -16.27
N ASN A 26 -0.30 -24.08 -16.35
CA ASN A 26 1.07 -24.54 -16.23
C ASN A 26 1.39 -25.10 -14.84
N ILE A 27 0.99 -24.39 -13.77
CA ILE A 27 1.21 -24.80 -12.39
C ILE A 27 0.46 -26.10 -12.08
N SER A 28 -0.82 -26.18 -12.38
CA SER A 28 -1.66 -27.36 -12.07
C SER A 28 -1.21 -28.62 -12.78
N LYS A 29 -0.63 -28.49 -13.98
CA LYS A 29 -0.16 -29.64 -14.78
C LYS A 29 1.20 -30.17 -14.34
N ASN A 30 2.09 -29.28 -13.89
CA ASN A 30 3.52 -29.62 -13.76
C ASN A 30 4.04 -29.64 -12.31
N ILE A 31 3.25 -29.20 -11.33
CA ILE A 31 3.62 -29.26 -9.92
C ILE A 31 3.11 -30.56 -9.30
N ALA A 32 4.02 -31.35 -8.77
CA ALA A 32 3.69 -32.57 -8.05
C ALA A 32 3.41 -32.25 -6.56
N PRO A 33 2.17 -32.40 -6.07
CA PRO A 33 1.81 -31.95 -4.72
C PRO A 33 2.40 -32.78 -3.58
N LYS A 34 2.95 -33.96 -3.87
CA LYS A 34 3.52 -34.86 -2.86
C LYS A 34 5.01 -34.74 -2.65
N ILE A 35 5.68 -33.86 -3.36
CA ILE A 35 7.14 -33.65 -3.23
C ILE A 35 7.43 -32.19 -2.93
N LEU A 36 8.58 -31.96 -2.28
CA LEU A 36 9.08 -30.61 -2.05
C LEU A 36 9.47 -29.97 -3.39
N ASN A 37 8.80 -28.89 -3.74
CA ASN A 37 9.12 -28.08 -4.91
C ASN A 37 9.82 -26.80 -4.47
N ILE A 38 10.97 -26.49 -5.08
CA ILE A 38 11.73 -25.26 -4.84
C ILE A 38 11.79 -24.48 -6.14
N THR A 39 11.49 -23.17 -6.08
CA THR A 39 11.55 -22.27 -7.23
C THR A 39 11.98 -20.87 -6.81
N GLN A 40 12.39 -20.05 -7.78
CA GLN A 40 12.64 -18.64 -7.55
C GLN A 40 11.31 -17.89 -7.32
N GLY A 41 11.38 -16.75 -6.65
CA GLY A 41 10.31 -15.76 -6.61
C GLY A 41 10.59 -14.59 -7.54
N PHE A 42 9.65 -13.64 -7.62
CA PHE A 42 9.78 -12.34 -8.29
C PHE A 42 9.74 -12.37 -9.82
N LEU A 43 9.99 -13.47 -10.47
CA LEU A 43 10.15 -13.60 -11.92
C LEU A 43 8.92 -14.24 -12.59
N GLY A 44 8.73 -13.89 -13.86
CA GLY A 44 7.85 -14.55 -14.80
C GLY A 44 8.46 -14.53 -16.20
N SER A 45 7.69 -14.88 -17.22
CA SER A 45 8.07 -14.70 -18.62
C SER A 45 6.88 -14.28 -19.48
N ASP A 46 7.16 -13.47 -20.49
CA ASP A 46 6.19 -13.11 -21.51
C ASP A 46 5.97 -14.24 -22.54
N GLU A 47 5.14 -13.99 -23.54
CA GLU A 47 4.84 -14.93 -24.63
C GLU A 47 6.06 -15.36 -25.44
N ASN A 48 7.09 -14.48 -25.54
CA ASN A 48 8.34 -14.72 -26.23
C ASN A 48 9.41 -15.38 -25.33
N ASN A 49 9.05 -15.77 -24.08
CA ASN A 49 9.92 -16.30 -23.06
C ASN A 49 11.03 -15.33 -22.57
N PHE A 50 10.87 -14.02 -22.79
CA PHE A 50 11.73 -13.05 -22.12
C PHE A 50 11.37 -12.95 -20.64
N THR A 51 12.38 -12.81 -19.81
CA THR A 51 12.20 -12.70 -18.36
C THR A 51 11.53 -11.38 -18.00
N THR A 52 10.47 -11.46 -17.20
CA THR A 52 9.76 -10.32 -16.64
C THR A 52 9.86 -10.34 -15.12
N THR A 53 9.57 -9.22 -14.46
CA THR A 53 9.49 -9.12 -13.01
C THR A 53 8.10 -8.71 -12.55
N LEU A 54 7.68 -9.22 -11.39
CA LEU A 54 6.33 -9.02 -10.86
C LEU A 54 6.15 -7.71 -10.06
N GLY A 55 7.17 -6.85 -10.08
CA GLY A 55 7.15 -5.57 -9.39
C GLY A 55 7.45 -5.68 -7.89
N ARG A 56 7.02 -4.67 -7.14
CA ARG A 56 7.29 -4.57 -5.71
C ARG A 56 6.77 -5.79 -4.94
N GLU A 57 7.61 -6.34 -4.05
CA GLU A 57 7.31 -7.55 -3.24
C GLU A 57 6.91 -8.76 -4.10
N GLY A 58 7.48 -8.86 -5.30
CA GLY A 58 7.14 -9.90 -6.26
C GLY A 58 7.43 -11.33 -5.79
N SER A 59 8.35 -11.55 -4.83
CA SER A 59 8.58 -12.86 -4.24
C SER A 59 7.39 -13.33 -3.40
N ASP A 60 6.83 -12.44 -2.58
CA ASP A 60 5.61 -12.71 -1.81
C ASP A 60 4.42 -12.95 -2.75
N TYR A 61 4.35 -12.17 -3.83
CA TYR A 61 3.33 -12.34 -4.85
C TYR A 61 3.47 -13.67 -5.58
N THR A 62 4.69 -14.13 -5.85
CA THR A 62 4.95 -15.47 -6.41
C THR A 62 4.34 -16.56 -5.52
N ALA A 63 4.57 -16.50 -4.20
CA ALA A 63 3.98 -17.45 -3.27
C ALA A 63 2.45 -17.46 -3.32
N ALA A 64 1.83 -16.27 -3.38
CA ALA A 64 0.39 -16.13 -3.49
C ALA A 64 -0.17 -16.67 -4.83
N ILE A 65 0.56 -16.49 -5.95
CA ILE A 65 0.18 -17.05 -7.27
C ILE A 65 0.16 -18.58 -7.21
N PHE A 66 1.24 -19.20 -6.68
CA PHE A 66 1.28 -20.65 -6.54
C PHE A 66 0.19 -21.16 -5.62
N ALA A 67 -0.02 -20.52 -4.47
CA ALA A 67 -1.08 -20.89 -3.54
C ALA A 67 -2.46 -20.83 -4.18
N TYR A 68 -2.75 -19.77 -4.91
CA TYR A 68 -4.00 -19.62 -5.65
C TYR A 68 -4.19 -20.74 -6.69
N CYS A 69 -3.16 -21.00 -7.50
CA CYS A 69 -3.24 -22.00 -8.57
C CYS A 69 -3.36 -23.45 -8.06
N LEU A 70 -2.77 -23.73 -6.89
CA LEU A 70 -2.77 -25.05 -6.28
C LEU A 70 -3.90 -25.27 -5.25
N ASN A 71 -4.74 -24.27 -4.97
CA ASN A 71 -5.71 -24.27 -3.87
C ASN A 71 -5.03 -24.65 -2.53
N ALA A 72 -3.93 -24.00 -2.22
CA ALA A 72 -3.15 -24.29 -1.02
C ALA A 72 -3.99 -24.09 0.27
N GLU A 73 -3.69 -24.86 1.29
CA GLU A 73 -4.32 -24.71 2.62
C GLU A 73 -3.92 -23.40 3.31
N SER A 74 -2.70 -22.93 3.07
CA SER A 74 -2.19 -21.67 3.62
C SER A 74 -0.93 -21.20 2.88
N VAL A 75 -0.54 -19.95 3.14
CA VAL A 75 0.75 -19.37 2.74
C VAL A 75 1.48 -18.85 3.96
N THR A 76 2.76 -19.10 4.08
CA THR A 76 3.63 -18.47 5.07
C THR A 76 4.70 -17.66 4.39
N ILE A 77 4.78 -16.37 4.73
CA ILE A 77 5.83 -15.46 4.27
C ILE A 77 6.79 -15.23 5.43
N TRP A 78 8.06 -15.57 5.20
CA TRP A 78 9.11 -15.42 6.17
C TRP A 78 9.85 -14.10 5.96
N LYS A 79 9.85 -13.24 6.98
CA LYS A 79 10.48 -11.92 6.95
C LYS A 79 11.48 -11.74 8.10
N ASP A 80 12.21 -10.64 8.08
CA ASP A 80 13.12 -10.20 9.15
C ASP A 80 12.39 -9.52 10.32
N VAL A 81 11.09 -9.30 10.19
CA VAL A 81 10.22 -8.71 11.22
C VAL A 81 9.35 -9.78 11.89
N PRO A 82 8.87 -9.57 13.13
CA PRO A 82 8.08 -10.57 13.86
C PRO A 82 6.70 -10.85 13.24
N GLY A 83 6.22 -9.97 12.40
CA GLY A 83 4.90 -9.98 11.78
C GLY A 83 4.46 -8.57 11.42
N VAL A 84 3.15 -8.35 11.29
CA VAL A 84 2.58 -7.02 11.08
C VAL A 84 2.46 -6.30 12.42
N MET A 85 3.03 -5.11 12.51
CA MET A 85 2.98 -4.28 13.71
C MET A 85 1.88 -3.21 13.56
N ASN A 86 1.32 -2.77 14.69
CA ASN A 86 0.35 -1.67 14.69
C ASN A 86 1.00 -0.30 14.40
N ALA A 87 2.32 -0.21 14.46
CA ALA A 87 3.10 0.98 14.14
C ALA A 87 4.52 0.58 13.70
N ASP A 88 5.22 1.48 13.02
CA ASP A 88 6.63 1.29 12.72
C ASP A 88 7.47 1.55 14.00
N PRO A 89 8.23 0.55 14.50
CA PRO A 89 9.03 0.72 15.71
C PRO A 89 10.10 1.81 15.62
N ARG A 90 10.46 2.23 14.42
CA ARG A 90 11.41 3.34 14.20
C ARG A 90 10.83 4.70 14.60
N TYR A 91 9.50 4.81 14.65
CA TYR A 91 8.78 6.05 14.98
C TYR A 91 7.96 5.94 16.27
N PHE A 92 7.62 4.73 16.70
CA PHE A 92 6.78 4.47 17.88
C PHE A 92 7.42 3.38 18.73
N GLU A 93 7.97 3.77 19.89
CA GLU A 93 8.67 2.85 20.80
C GLU A 93 7.78 1.71 21.32
N ASN A 94 6.48 1.97 21.49
CA ASN A 94 5.51 1.01 22.01
C ASN A 94 4.76 0.25 20.90
N ALA A 95 5.37 0.09 19.73
CA ALA A 95 4.75 -0.69 18.65
C ALA A 95 4.52 -2.14 19.08
N SER A 96 3.31 -2.65 18.82
CA SER A 96 2.84 -3.98 19.22
C SER A 96 2.55 -4.86 18.01
N LEU A 97 2.81 -6.16 18.17
CA LEU A 97 2.49 -7.15 17.13
C LEU A 97 0.98 -7.35 17.04
N LEU A 98 0.46 -7.34 15.82
CA LEU A 98 -0.89 -7.75 15.50
C LEU A 98 -0.91 -9.27 15.29
N ASN A 99 -1.59 -10.00 16.16
CA ASN A 99 -1.64 -11.46 16.07
C ASN A 99 -2.53 -11.93 14.93
N GLN A 100 -3.59 -11.16 14.67
CA GLN A 100 -4.61 -11.46 13.67
C GLN A 100 -5.16 -10.19 13.02
N ILE A 101 -5.30 -10.23 11.71
CA ILE A 101 -5.94 -9.15 10.93
C ILE A 101 -6.78 -9.74 9.80
N SER A 102 -7.82 -9.05 9.37
CA SER A 102 -8.58 -9.43 8.17
C SER A 102 -7.84 -9.04 6.90
N TYR A 103 -8.18 -9.69 5.75
CA TYR A 103 -7.68 -9.24 4.44
C TYR A 103 -7.99 -7.77 4.18
N ARG A 104 -9.19 -7.32 4.56
CA ARG A 104 -9.59 -5.93 4.38
C ARG A 104 -8.68 -5.00 5.14
N GLU A 105 -8.41 -5.29 6.42
CA GLU A 105 -7.53 -4.47 7.24
C GLU A 105 -6.09 -4.47 6.71
N ALA A 106 -5.58 -5.63 6.30
CA ALA A 106 -4.25 -5.73 5.71
C ALA A 106 -4.12 -4.89 4.41
N ILE A 107 -5.16 -4.87 3.56
CA ILE A 107 -5.20 -4.04 2.34
C ILE A 107 -5.25 -2.55 2.69
N GLU A 108 -6.07 -2.14 3.66
CA GLU A 108 -6.17 -0.76 4.12
C GLU A 108 -4.82 -0.27 4.69
N LEU A 109 -4.21 -1.04 5.59
CA LEU A 109 -2.89 -0.71 6.14
C LEU A 109 -1.84 -0.56 5.04
N ALA A 110 -1.82 -1.47 4.07
CA ALA A 110 -0.90 -1.43 2.94
C ALA A 110 -1.16 -0.24 2.00
N PHE A 111 -2.41 0.12 1.75
CA PHE A 111 -2.80 1.28 0.95
C PHE A 111 -2.24 2.59 1.55
N TYR A 112 -2.38 2.74 2.86
CA TYR A 112 -1.86 3.92 3.56
C TYR A 112 -0.34 3.93 3.70
N GLY A 113 0.34 2.78 3.52
CA GLY A 113 1.80 2.73 3.45
C GLY A 113 2.49 1.77 4.41
N ALA A 114 1.75 0.95 5.15
CA ALA A 114 2.35 -0.14 5.90
C ALA A 114 2.99 -1.15 4.93
N SER A 115 4.29 -1.41 5.08
CA SER A 115 5.11 -2.05 4.05
C SER A 115 5.36 -3.54 4.27
N VAL A 116 4.61 -4.21 5.16
CA VAL A 116 4.89 -5.62 5.48
C VAL A 116 4.35 -6.58 4.43
N ILE A 117 3.18 -6.28 3.83
CA ILE A 117 2.53 -7.09 2.80
C ILE A 117 1.96 -6.18 1.72
N HIS A 118 2.21 -6.50 0.45
CA HIS A 118 1.68 -5.74 -0.67
C HIS A 118 0.26 -6.21 -1.05
N PRO A 119 -0.68 -5.31 -1.45
CA PRO A 119 -2.02 -5.69 -1.87
C PRO A 119 -2.09 -6.74 -2.98
N LYS A 120 -1.14 -6.73 -3.93
CA LYS A 120 -1.03 -7.77 -4.99
C LYS A 120 -0.92 -9.17 -4.41
N THR A 121 -0.23 -9.35 -3.29
CA THR A 121 -0.11 -10.65 -2.60
C THR A 121 -1.43 -11.08 -1.97
N LEU A 122 -2.17 -10.13 -1.40
CA LEU A 122 -3.42 -10.42 -0.68
C LEU A 122 -4.59 -10.76 -1.63
N GLN A 123 -4.67 -10.09 -2.79
CA GLN A 123 -5.80 -10.22 -3.71
C GLN A 123 -6.10 -11.67 -4.16
N PRO A 124 -5.13 -12.46 -4.67
CA PRO A 124 -5.39 -13.84 -5.05
C PRO A 124 -5.75 -14.73 -3.87
N LEU A 125 -5.14 -14.50 -2.71
CA LEU A 125 -5.42 -15.27 -1.50
C LEU A 125 -6.83 -15.01 -0.97
N GLN A 126 -7.26 -13.74 -0.96
CA GLN A 126 -8.61 -13.36 -0.57
C GLN A 126 -9.68 -14.02 -1.45
N LYS A 127 -9.45 -14.10 -2.78
CA LYS A 127 -10.42 -14.72 -3.72
C LYS A 127 -10.70 -16.18 -3.40
N LYS A 128 -9.72 -16.91 -2.86
CA LYS A 128 -9.85 -18.33 -2.48
C LYS A 128 -9.85 -18.54 -0.97
N GLU A 129 -9.89 -17.47 -0.19
CA GLU A 129 -9.93 -17.52 1.28
C GLU A 129 -8.74 -18.28 1.89
N ILE A 130 -7.57 -18.26 1.23
CA ILE A 130 -6.37 -18.97 1.65
C ILE A 130 -5.67 -18.17 2.75
N PRO A 131 -5.56 -18.65 4.01
CA PRO A 131 -4.91 -17.93 5.08
C PRO A 131 -3.45 -17.60 4.77
N LEU A 132 -3.02 -16.39 5.12
CA LEU A 132 -1.64 -15.95 5.03
C LEU A 132 -1.05 -15.76 6.42
N TYR A 133 0.14 -16.29 6.65
CA TYR A 133 0.91 -16.09 7.87
C TYR A 133 2.17 -15.29 7.56
N VAL A 134 2.45 -14.26 8.35
CA VAL A 134 3.71 -13.51 8.31
C VAL A 134 4.52 -13.88 9.54
N LYS A 135 5.69 -14.48 9.34
CA LYS A 135 6.54 -15.00 10.41
C LYS A 135 7.98 -14.52 10.28
N SER A 136 8.68 -14.49 11.41
CA SER A 136 10.10 -14.15 11.43
C SER A 136 10.97 -15.36 11.12
N PHE A 137 11.88 -15.23 10.15
CA PHE A 137 12.92 -16.25 9.95
C PHE A 137 14.06 -16.12 10.97
N ILE A 138 14.18 -14.98 11.66
CA ILE A 138 15.15 -14.78 12.76
C ILE A 138 14.70 -15.55 14.00
N ASN A 139 13.40 -15.57 14.29
CA ASN A 139 12.82 -16.33 15.39
C ASN A 139 11.59 -17.14 14.92
N PRO A 140 11.80 -18.33 14.32
CA PRO A 140 10.74 -19.13 13.72
C PRO A 140 9.70 -19.67 14.71
N LEU A 141 9.99 -19.64 16.01
CA LEU A 141 9.07 -20.11 17.06
C LEU A 141 7.96 -19.11 17.38
N LEU A 142 8.12 -17.85 17.00
CA LEU A 142 7.07 -16.85 17.14
C LEU A 142 5.88 -17.18 16.24
N LYS A 143 4.67 -16.96 16.75
CA LYS A 143 3.43 -17.21 16.02
C LYS A 143 3.31 -16.32 14.76
N GLY A 144 3.81 -15.07 14.85
CA GLY A 144 3.67 -14.07 13.80
C GLY A 144 2.25 -13.52 13.71
N THR A 145 1.91 -12.99 12.53
CA THR A 145 0.57 -12.46 12.22
C THR A 145 -0.16 -13.39 11.29
N SER A 146 -1.43 -13.67 11.57
CA SER A 146 -2.35 -14.35 10.65
C SER A 146 -3.23 -13.33 9.91
N VAL A 147 -3.41 -13.55 8.60
CA VAL A 147 -4.32 -12.77 7.75
C VAL A 147 -5.36 -13.70 7.16
N SER A 148 -6.65 -13.49 7.48
CA SER A 148 -7.73 -14.37 7.01
C SER A 148 -9.05 -13.62 6.84
N LYS A 149 -10.07 -14.32 6.31
CA LYS A 149 -11.39 -13.74 6.09
C LYS A 149 -12.20 -13.68 7.38
N GLY A 150 -12.94 -12.58 7.59
CA GLY A 150 -13.97 -12.48 8.60
C GLY A 150 -13.49 -12.48 10.04
N VAL A 151 -12.21 -12.21 10.26
CA VAL A 151 -11.62 -12.07 11.61
C VAL A 151 -11.54 -10.60 12.01
N ASP A 152 -11.61 -10.34 13.30
CA ASP A 152 -11.37 -9.02 13.87
C ASP A 152 -9.87 -8.77 14.06
N LEU A 153 -9.52 -7.49 14.21
CA LEU A 153 -8.15 -7.07 14.54
C LEU A 153 -7.82 -7.52 15.99
N GLU A 154 -6.71 -8.23 16.16
CA GLU A 154 -6.24 -8.67 17.47
C GLU A 154 -4.74 -8.43 17.68
N PRO A 155 -4.33 -7.73 18.74
CA PRO A 155 -5.20 -6.94 19.65
C PRO A 155 -5.87 -5.78 18.92
N HIS A 156 -7.05 -5.36 19.37
CA HIS A 156 -7.75 -4.20 18.82
C HIS A 156 -7.09 -2.91 19.35
N LEU A 157 -6.16 -2.40 18.58
CA LEU A 157 -5.33 -1.22 18.91
C LEU A 157 -5.33 -0.22 17.73
N PRO A 158 -5.13 1.07 18.01
CA PRO A 158 -4.83 2.04 16.97
C PRO A 158 -3.61 1.63 16.15
N CYS A 159 -3.73 1.70 14.82
CA CYS A 159 -2.65 1.39 13.90
C CYS A 159 -2.14 2.67 13.25
N PHE A 160 -0.84 2.97 13.40
CA PHE A 160 -0.23 4.21 12.97
C PHE A 160 0.64 4.00 11.71
N ILE A 161 0.39 4.78 10.69
CA ILE A 161 1.18 4.82 9.47
C ILE A 161 1.69 6.23 9.26
N VAL A 162 2.98 6.38 8.97
CA VAL A 162 3.66 7.68 8.85
C VAL A 162 4.26 7.82 7.48
N LYS A 163 3.97 8.93 6.80
CA LYS A 163 4.65 9.36 5.58
C LYS A 163 5.28 10.72 5.81
N ARG A 164 6.60 10.75 5.86
CA ARG A 164 7.39 11.98 6.00
C ARG A 164 7.69 12.61 4.64
N ASN A 165 8.20 13.84 4.67
CA ASN A 165 8.63 14.58 3.48
C ASN A 165 7.53 14.69 2.43
N GLN A 166 6.31 14.99 2.89
CA GLN A 166 5.19 15.24 2.03
C GLN A 166 5.05 16.73 1.73
N LEU A 167 4.24 17.05 0.71
CA LEU A 167 3.80 18.39 0.37
C LEU A 167 2.30 18.49 0.66
N LEU A 168 1.88 19.52 1.37
CA LEU A 168 0.47 19.90 1.46
C LEU A 168 0.24 21.05 0.48
N ILE A 169 -0.60 20.84 -0.52
CA ILE A 169 -0.91 21.83 -1.55
C ILE A 169 -2.38 22.21 -1.41
N SER A 170 -2.68 23.51 -1.34
CA SER A 170 -4.04 24.06 -1.35
C SER A 170 -4.24 24.91 -2.60
N LEU A 171 -5.17 24.50 -3.42
CA LEU A 171 -5.59 25.21 -4.62
C LEU A 171 -6.88 25.95 -4.35
N SER A 172 -6.94 27.23 -4.66
CA SER A 172 -8.16 28.06 -4.54
C SER A 172 -8.48 28.71 -5.87
N SER A 173 -9.76 28.89 -6.17
CA SER A 173 -10.17 29.68 -7.33
C SER A 173 -9.72 31.14 -7.19
N ILE A 174 -9.31 31.77 -8.30
CA ILE A 174 -8.84 33.16 -8.30
C ILE A 174 -10.04 34.14 -8.15
N ASP A 175 -11.18 33.75 -8.67
CA ASP A 175 -12.38 34.58 -8.80
C ASP A 175 -13.53 34.15 -7.85
N PHE A 176 -13.25 33.34 -6.85
CA PHE A 176 -14.23 32.73 -5.95
C PHE A 176 -15.26 31.82 -6.63
N SER A 177 -15.01 31.40 -7.87
CA SER A 177 -15.83 30.37 -8.52
C SER A 177 -15.70 29.03 -7.81
N PHE A 178 -16.68 28.15 -7.95
CA PHE A 178 -16.62 26.81 -7.37
C PHE A 178 -15.57 25.95 -8.09
N ILE A 179 -14.86 25.15 -7.32
CA ILE A 179 -14.00 24.09 -7.87
C ILE A 179 -14.92 22.89 -8.18
N MET A 180 -15.20 22.74 -9.47
CA MET A 180 -16.09 21.71 -10.00
C MET A 180 -15.30 20.44 -10.40
N GLU A 181 -16.04 19.40 -10.73
CA GLU A 181 -15.48 18.08 -11.12
C GLU A 181 -14.50 18.20 -12.29
N GLU A 182 -14.72 19.09 -13.23
CA GLU A 182 -13.82 19.33 -14.36
C GLU A 182 -12.45 19.84 -13.90
N ASN A 183 -12.44 20.78 -12.94
CA ASN A 183 -11.20 21.30 -12.36
C ASN A 183 -10.43 20.18 -11.63
N ILE A 184 -11.14 19.36 -10.84
CA ILE A 184 -10.56 18.22 -10.12
C ILE A 184 -9.98 17.21 -11.10
N SER A 185 -10.69 16.89 -12.18
CA SER A 185 -10.21 15.98 -13.23
C SER A 185 -8.92 16.49 -13.88
N GLU A 186 -8.86 17.78 -14.22
CA GLU A 186 -7.66 18.41 -14.79
C GLU A 186 -6.49 18.36 -13.79
N ILE A 187 -6.74 18.73 -12.52
CA ILE A 187 -5.72 18.70 -11.45
C ILE A 187 -5.14 17.29 -11.30
N PHE A 188 -5.97 16.24 -11.23
CA PHE A 188 -5.49 14.86 -11.16
C PHE A 188 -4.73 14.43 -12.42
N GLY A 189 -5.16 14.86 -13.59
CA GLY A 189 -4.44 14.63 -14.84
C GLY A 189 -3.02 15.21 -14.79
N LEU A 190 -2.88 16.42 -14.25
CA LEU A 190 -1.57 17.07 -14.05
C LEU A 190 -0.70 16.35 -13.03
N PHE A 191 -1.24 15.94 -11.87
CA PHE A 191 -0.51 15.13 -10.90
C PHE A 191 -0.01 13.82 -11.51
N HIS A 192 -0.85 13.13 -12.28
CA HIS A 192 -0.48 11.89 -12.96
C HIS A 192 0.66 12.11 -13.98
N ALA A 193 0.54 13.15 -14.83
CA ALA A 193 1.55 13.48 -15.84
C ALA A 193 2.93 13.77 -15.22
N HIS A 194 2.95 14.44 -14.05
CA HIS A 194 4.18 14.75 -13.29
C HIS A 194 4.61 13.65 -12.33
N LYS A 195 3.92 12.47 -12.30
CA LYS A 195 4.22 11.34 -11.42
C LYS A 195 4.21 11.69 -9.92
N ILE A 196 3.41 12.67 -9.54
CA ILE A 196 3.18 13.08 -8.15
C ILE A 196 2.04 12.25 -7.58
N LYS A 197 2.32 11.54 -6.48
CA LYS A 197 1.35 10.64 -5.86
C LYS A 197 0.51 11.39 -4.82
N VAL A 198 -0.82 11.39 -5.01
CA VAL A 198 -1.77 11.93 -4.05
C VAL A 198 -2.05 10.91 -2.94
N ASN A 199 -1.89 11.32 -1.67
CA ASN A 199 -2.08 10.49 -0.49
C ASN A 199 -3.30 10.87 0.35
N LEU A 200 -3.72 12.14 0.31
CA LEU A 200 -4.90 12.66 0.99
C LEU A 200 -5.53 13.74 0.14
N ILE A 201 -6.86 13.82 0.18
CA ILE A 201 -7.67 14.78 -0.56
C ILE A 201 -8.68 15.37 0.39
N GLN A 202 -8.82 16.70 0.35
CA GLN A 202 -9.92 17.39 0.98
C GLN A 202 -10.47 18.44 0.02
N ASN A 203 -11.77 18.37 -0.25
CA ASN A 203 -12.46 19.31 -1.12
C ASN A 203 -13.35 20.25 -0.30
N SER A 204 -13.48 21.48 -0.78
CA SER A 204 -14.39 22.50 -0.30
C SER A 204 -15.03 23.19 -1.51
N ALA A 205 -15.96 24.13 -1.31
CA ALA A 205 -16.64 24.83 -2.41
C ALA A 205 -15.66 25.57 -3.34
N ILE A 206 -14.68 26.27 -2.78
CA ILE A 206 -13.75 27.15 -3.50
C ILE A 206 -12.27 26.74 -3.31
N SER A 207 -12.01 25.62 -2.65
CA SER A 207 -10.63 25.14 -2.42
C SER A 207 -10.54 23.63 -2.53
N PHE A 208 -9.38 23.17 -2.97
CA PHE A 208 -9.01 21.76 -3.10
C PHE A 208 -7.63 21.56 -2.51
N SER A 209 -7.55 20.79 -1.41
CA SER A 209 -6.31 20.54 -0.71
C SER A 209 -5.89 19.08 -0.88
N VAL A 210 -4.61 18.86 -1.14
CA VAL A 210 -4.02 17.52 -1.29
C VAL A 210 -2.71 17.41 -0.55
N CYS A 211 -2.52 16.27 0.13
CA CYS A 211 -1.20 15.89 0.62
C CYS A 211 -0.58 14.90 -0.36
N VAL A 212 0.60 15.23 -0.87
CA VAL A 212 1.23 14.51 -1.99
C VAL A 212 2.68 14.10 -1.68
N GLU A 213 3.11 13.05 -2.39
CA GLU A 213 4.52 12.63 -2.42
C GLU A 213 5.12 13.01 -3.78
N ASP A 214 6.09 13.92 -3.76
CA ASP A 214 6.89 14.29 -4.94
C ASP A 214 8.24 13.56 -4.94
N LYS A 215 8.23 12.31 -5.32
CA LYS A 215 9.43 11.46 -5.35
C LYS A 215 10.49 11.92 -6.36
N PHE A 216 10.07 12.63 -7.41
CA PHE A 216 10.94 12.97 -8.55
C PHE A 216 11.25 14.46 -8.65
N GLY A 217 10.82 15.28 -7.68
CA GLY A 217 11.09 16.73 -7.66
C GLY A 217 10.37 17.50 -8.78
N GLN A 218 9.17 17.06 -9.14
CA GLN A 218 8.40 17.64 -10.25
C GLN A 218 7.45 18.77 -9.82
N PHE A 219 7.37 19.03 -8.52
CA PHE A 219 6.39 19.99 -7.99
C PHE A 219 6.58 21.41 -8.53
N ASN A 220 7.81 21.89 -8.69
CA ASN A 220 8.04 23.25 -9.17
C ASN A 220 7.50 23.46 -10.59
N GLU A 221 7.64 22.48 -11.49
CA GLU A 221 7.07 22.51 -12.83
C GLU A 221 5.55 22.47 -12.79
N LEU A 222 4.98 21.57 -11.99
CA LEU A 222 3.55 21.46 -11.77
C LEU A 222 2.97 22.76 -11.20
N ASN A 223 3.61 23.36 -10.19
CA ASN A 223 3.18 24.61 -9.58
C ASN A 223 3.09 25.74 -10.58
N ALA A 224 4.08 25.87 -11.48
CA ALA A 224 4.05 26.87 -12.55
C ALA A 224 2.86 26.72 -13.52
N ILE A 225 2.37 25.50 -13.71
CA ILE A 225 1.19 25.20 -14.52
C ILE A 225 -0.09 25.53 -13.74
N LEU A 226 -0.20 25.04 -12.51
CA LEU A 226 -1.38 25.24 -11.65
C LEU A 226 -1.62 26.71 -11.33
N SER A 227 -0.57 27.49 -11.08
CA SER A 227 -0.63 28.92 -10.76
C SER A 227 -1.19 29.80 -11.88
N LYS A 228 -1.33 29.28 -13.10
CA LYS A 228 -2.00 29.98 -14.20
C LYS A 228 -3.54 30.03 -14.04
N LYS A 229 -4.09 29.07 -13.30
CA LYS A 229 -5.55 28.89 -13.14
C LYS A 229 -6.04 29.01 -11.71
N PHE A 230 -5.17 28.71 -10.75
CA PHE A 230 -5.49 28.67 -9.33
C PHE A 230 -4.52 29.52 -8.52
N LYS A 231 -4.98 30.02 -7.39
CA LYS A 231 -4.08 30.47 -6.33
C LYS A 231 -3.53 29.21 -5.65
N VAL A 232 -2.21 29.06 -5.62
CA VAL A 232 -1.53 27.89 -5.07
C VAL A 232 -0.81 28.29 -3.77
N ASP A 233 -1.26 27.74 -2.66
CA ASP A 233 -0.56 27.83 -1.37
C ASP A 233 -0.01 26.43 -1.06
N PHE A 234 1.21 26.31 -0.52
CA PHE A 234 1.78 25.00 -0.20
C PHE A 234 2.72 25.04 1.00
N GLU A 235 2.82 23.88 1.66
CA GLU A 235 3.73 23.64 2.79
C GLU A 235 4.59 22.42 2.47
N GLU A 236 5.92 22.61 2.54
CA GLU A 236 6.89 21.54 2.33
C GLU A 236 7.27 20.85 3.63
N ASN A 237 7.84 19.65 3.51
CA ASN A 237 8.34 18.85 4.61
C ASN A 237 7.29 18.56 5.68
N VAL A 238 6.03 18.40 5.28
CA VAL A 238 4.98 17.99 6.19
C VAL A 238 4.99 16.48 6.39
N THR A 239 4.42 16.03 7.51
CA THR A 239 4.25 14.62 7.82
C THR A 239 2.78 14.27 7.79
N LEU A 240 2.41 13.24 7.01
CA LEU A 240 1.08 12.67 7.00
C LEU A 240 1.04 11.45 7.92
N TYR A 241 0.22 11.53 8.95
CA TYR A 241 -0.14 10.41 9.80
C TYR A 241 -1.49 9.85 9.37
N THR A 242 -1.58 8.54 9.25
CA THR A 242 -2.85 7.82 9.10
C THR A 242 -3.02 6.91 10.30
N ILE A 243 -4.12 7.03 11.02
CA ILE A 243 -4.44 6.24 12.20
C ILE A 243 -5.69 5.44 11.89
N ARG A 244 -5.58 4.13 11.84
CA ARG A 244 -6.71 3.22 11.73
C ARG A 244 -7.15 2.81 13.14
N HIS A 245 -8.46 2.61 13.36
CA HIS A 245 -9.03 2.30 14.67
C HIS A 245 -8.63 3.33 15.75
N PHE A 246 -8.62 4.61 15.34
CA PHE A 246 -8.17 5.71 16.20
C PHE A 246 -9.07 5.87 17.43
N ASP A 247 -8.45 6.33 18.51
CA ASP A 247 -9.09 6.86 19.70
C ASP A 247 -8.54 8.27 20.03
N GLU A 248 -9.05 8.91 21.07
CA GLU A 248 -8.59 10.25 21.47
C GLU A 248 -7.12 10.27 21.89
N SER A 249 -6.63 9.19 22.49
CA SER A 249 -5.24 9.10 22.92
C SER A 249 -4.27 8.98 21.74
N ALA A 250 -4.67 8.25 20.70
CA ALA A 250 -3.91 8.11 19.46
C ALA A 250 -3.76 9.44 18.72
N ALA A 251 -4.84 10.23 18.64
CA ALA A 251 -4.80 11.57 18.07
C ALA A 251 -3.83 12.49 18.83
N THR A 252 -3.97 12.55 20.15
CA THR A 252 -3.12 13.35 21.04
C THR A 252 -1.63 12.98 20.89
N THR A 253 -1.34 11.69 20.77
CA THR A 253 0.04 11.20 20.58
C THR A 253 0.69 11.77 19.31
N VAL A 254 -0.07 11.89 18.23
CA VAL A 254 0.43 12.38 16.93
C VAL A 254 0.49 13.92 16.89
N GLU A 255 -0.45 14.59 17.54
CA GLU A 255 -0.57 16.06 17.52
C GLU A 255 0.39 16.77 18.50
N LYS A 256 0.91 16.02 19.49
CA LYS A 256 1.75 16.60 20.54
C LYS A 256 2.98 17.29 19.95
N ASP A 257 3.21 18.54 20.38
CA ASP A 257 4.34 19.40 20.01
C ASP A 257 4.46 19.67 18.49
N LYS A 258 3.34 19.60 17.74
CA LYS A 258 3.30 19.84 16.29
C LYS A 258 2.18 20.79 15.89
N THR A 259 2.37 21.49 14.79
CA THR A 259 1.32 22.29 14.17
C THR A 259 0.47 21.39 13.27
N VAL A 260 -0.82 21.25 13.60
CA VAL A 260 -1.80 20.54 12.75
C VAL A 260 -2.27 21.46 11.63
N LEU A 261 -1.99 21.07 10.39
CA LEU A 261 -2.37 21.81 9.19
C LEU A 261 -3.69 21.32 8.60
N LEU A 262 -3.95 20.02 8.67
CA LEU A 262 -5.16 19.41 8.15
C LEU A 262 -5.48 18.16 8.97
N LYS A 263 -6.77 17.98 9.29
CA LYS A 263 -7.26 16.77 9.97
C LYS A 263 -8.55 16.30 9.29
N GLN A 264 -8.58 15.05 8.93
CA GLN A 264 -9.73 14.41 8.27
C GLN A 264 -10.07 13.10 8.98
N ILE A 265 -11.36 12.88 9.18
CA ILE A 265 -11.88 11.67 9.82
C ILE A 265 -12.88 11.01 8.87
N SER A 266 -12.72 9.74 8.64
CA SER A 266 -13.65 8.91 7.87
C SER A 266 -13.80 7.55 8.52
N ARG A 267 -14.97 7.27 9.11
CA ARG A 267 -15.25 6.02 9.84
C ARG A 267 -14.18 5.72 10.89
N GLU A 268 -13.39 4.68 10.68
CA GLU A 268 -12.34 4.19 11.57
C GLU A 268 -10.94 4.74 11.25
N THR A 269 -10.85 5.67 10.30
CA THR A 269 -9.57 6.22 9.84
C THR A 269 -9.50 7.72 10.12
N MET A 270 -8.45 8.12 10.79
CA MET A 270 -8.07 9.53 10.96
C MET A 270 -6.79 9.80 10.17
N GLN A 271 -6.77 10.89 9.42
CA GLN A 271 -5.56 11.38 8.74
C GLN A 271 -5.24 12.78 9.25
N ILE A 272 -3.97 12.98 9.61
CA ILE A 272 -3.49 14.24 10.17
C ILE A 272 -2.24 14.65 9.43
N VAL A 273 -2.23 15.85 8.89
CA VAL A 273 -1.05 16.48 8.30
C VAL A 273 -0.48 17.47 9.30
N THR A 274 0.77 17.26 9.67
CA THR A 274 1.46 18.11 10.64
C THR A 274 2.75 18.71 10.07
N LYS A 275 3.16 19.83 10.66
CA LYS A 275 4.49 20.43 10.49
C LYS A 275 5.18 20.46 11.85
N GLU A 276 6.47 20.11 11.88
CA GLU A 276 7.35 20.19 13.06
C GLU A 276 7.74 21.62 13.36
#